data_3fd8512507b9f35cb7adf1e27100ff77
#
_entry.id   3fd8512507b9f35cb7adf1e27100ff77
#
_cell.length_a   1.000
_cell.length_b   1.000
_cell.length_c   1.000
_cell.angle_alpha   90.00
_cell.angle_beta   90.00
_cell.angle_gamma   90.00
#
_symmetry.space_group_name_H-M   'P 1'
#
loop_
_entity.id
_entity.type
_entity.pdbx_description
1 polymer ?
#
loop_
_entity_poly.entity_id
_entity_poly.type
_entity_poly.pdbx_seq_one_letter_code
_entity_poly.pdbx_strand_id
1 'polypeptide(L)'
;MAQRRALTLRIVTGIALLAMLAAAPAFAQDARVEAARKEGKVVWYTSLAAPTAEKVAKLFEAAYPGIKVETQRTGSQRILQRVMQELSANIKNVDVIHTSDAGHFVLLKEKKLLMKYTPPGVEAFPAGFKDRDGFHYGLRATVNVIAYNTNIVTAAEAPKTWKDLLDPKWKGKLVTAHPGYSGVISTHVLALVKLLGWDYFKQLGGNGVMIVQSAVDPSGVVASGERPVAVNGGDYTFYQVKKQGNPVEIVYPKEGVPLVVSPTAIASFAPHPNAAKLFTDFTFTRELQQVLADSEGLYTGHPAVTYPTDKPKLSELKLLQVDPEELEKRNEEIKKRFVEFFGA
;
A
#
# COMPACT_ATOMS: atom_id res chain seq x y z
N MET A 1 34.63 -19.49 -57.51
CA MET A 1 34.85 -18.29 -56.66
C MET A 1 33.60 -17.43 -56.40
N ALA A 2 32.58 -17.43 -57.27
CA ALA A 2 31.35 -16.63 -57.12
C ALA A 2 30.40 -17.09 -55.99
N GLN A 3 30.30 -18.40 -55.71
CA GLN A 3 29.40 -18.92 -54.68
C GLN A 3 29.84 -18.60 -53.22
N ARG A 4 31.15 -18.47 -52.95
CA ARG A 4 31.63 -18.11 -51.62
C ARG A 4 31.39 -16.64 -51.23
N ARG A 5 31.36 -15.70 -52.21
CA ARG A 5 31.05 -14.28 -51.99
C ARG A 5 29.57 -14.02 -51.68
N ALA A 6 28.65 -14.79 -52.27
CA ALA A 6 27.19 -14.67 -52.05
C ALA A 6 26.77 -15.15 -50.62
N LEU A 7 27.48 -16.17 -50.09
CA LEU A 7 27.18 -16.71 -48.76
C LEU A 7 27.63 -15.76 -47.63
N THR A 8 28.82 -15.13 -47.79
CA THR A 8 29.34 -14.15 -46.81
C THR A 8 28.48 -12.89 -46.74
N LEU A 9 27.94 -12.43 -47.86
CA LEU A 9 27.10 -11.23 -47.88
C LEU A 9 25.73 -11.46 -47.20
N ARG A 10 25.13 -12.66 -47.33
CA ARG A 10 23.86 -13.03 -46.68
C ARG A 10 24.01 -13.18 -45.17
N ILE A 11 25.13 -13.69 -44.67
CA ILE A 11 25.42 -13.83 -43.23
C ILE A 11 25.64 -12.47 -42.60
N VAL A 12 26.35 -11.55 -43.23
CA VAL A 12 26.58 -10.19 -42.70
C VAL A 12 25.28 -9.40 -42.66
N THR A 13 24.38 -9.53 -43.63
CA THR A 13 23.09 -8.85 -43.67
C THR A 13 22.13 -9.39 -42.57
N GLY A 14 22.15 -10.70 -42.31
CA GLY A 14 21.35 -11.33 -41.23
C GLY A 14 21.80 -10.93 -39.85
N ILE A 15 23.09 -10.80 -39.59
CA ILE A 15 23.64 -10.38 -38.30
C ILE A 15 23.37 -8.88 -38.04
N ALA A 16 23.43 -8.04 -39.08
CA ALA A 16 23.09 -6.62 -38.95
C ALA A 16 21.59 -6.40 -38.66
N LEU A 17 20.69 -7.21 -39.21
CA LEU A 17 19.25 -7.12 -38.92
C LEU A 17 18.91 -7.62 -37.51
N LEU A 18 19.60 -8.66 -37.00
CA LEU A 18 19.41 -9.16 -35.62
C LEU A 18 19.95 -8.17 -34.59
N ALA A 19 21.05 -7.47 -34.89
CA ALA A 19 21.62 -6.44 -34.01
C ALA A 19 20.73 -5.20 -33.88
N MET A 20 19.97 -4.84 -34.93
CA MET A 20 19.03 -3.72 -34.89
C MET A 20 17.76 -4.03 -34.05
N LEU A 21 17.30 -5.29 -34.01
CA LEU A 21 16.16 -5.67 -33.18
C LEU A 21 16.48 -5.73 -31.67
N ALA A 22 17.72 -5.99 -31.29
CA ALA A 22 18.15 -6.03 -29.89
C ALA A 22 18.44 -4.64 -29.29
N ALA A 23 18.65 -3.61 -30.11
CA ALA A 23 18.95 -2.25 -29.65
C ALA A 23 17.68 -1.41 -29.39
N ALA A 24 16.52 -1.76 -29.92
CA ALA A 24 15.30 -0.97 -29.79
C ALA A 24 14.83 -0.77 -28.33
N PRO A 25 14.85 -1.75 -27.41
CA PRO A 25 14.42 -1.53 -26.03
C PRO A 25 15.38 -0.63 -25.22
N ALA A 26 16.67 -0.70 -25.49
CA ALA A 26 17.67 0.15 -24.80
C ALA A 26 17.55 1.63 -25.19
N PHE A 27 17.35 1.95 -26.46
CA PHE A 27 17.13 3.34 -26.91
C PHE A 27 15.82 3.93 -26.40
N ALA A 28 14.75 3.14 -26.32
CA ALA A 28 13.47 3.61 -25.81
C ALA A 28 13.53 3.87 -24.30
N GLN A 29 14.29 3.09 -23.53
CA GLN A 29 14.51 3.29 -22.12
C GLN A 29 15.36 4.55 -21.84
N ASP A 30 16.43 4.76 -22.59
CA ASP A 30 17.27 5.95 -22.49
C ASP A 30 16.49 7.23 -22.83
N ALA A 31 15.70 7.23 -23.89
CA ALA A 31 14.90 8.39 -24.27
C ALA A 31 13.84 8.77 -23.20
N ARG A 32 13.24 7.78 -22.51
CA ARG A 32 12.29 8.03 -21.44
C ARG A 32 12.99 8.58 -20.18
N VAL A 33 14.15 8.07 -19.85
CA VAL A 33 14.95 8.58 -18.74
C VAL A 33 15.37 10.04 -18.99
N GLU A 34 15.80 10.37 -20.19
CA GLU A 34 16.15 11.75 -20.58
C GLU A 34 14.94 12.69 -20.56
N ALA A 35 13.75 12.22 -20.99
CA ALA A 35 12.52 13.00 -20.89
C ALA A 35 12.14 13.26 -19.41
N ALA A 36 12.25 12.24 -18.54
CA ALA A 36 12.00 12.36 -17.11
C ALA A 36 13.02 13.31 -16.42
N ARG A 37 14.30 13.27 -16.84
CA ARG A 37 15.32 14.22 -16.34
C ARG A 37 15.01 15.66 -16.72
N LYS A 38 14.44 15.91 -17.91
CA LYS A 38 14.01 17.25 -18.30
C LYS A 38 12.82 17.74 -17.48
N GLU A 39 11.95 16.83 -17.03
CA GLU A 39 10.87 17.14 -16.09
C GLU A 39 11.42 17.41 -14.66
N GLY A 40 12.55 16.82 -14.30
CA GLY A 40 13.36 17.09 -13.12
C GLY A 40 12.80 16.56 -11.81
N LYS A 41 11.54 16.16 -11.75
CA LYS A 41 10.90 15.68 -10.55
C LYS A 41 9.67 14.80 -10.80
N VAL A 42 9.24 14.09 -9.75
CA VAL A 42 7.93 13.46 -9.64
C VAL A 42 7.29 13.85 -8.30
N VAL A 43 6.03 14.25 -8.32
CA VAL A 43 5.26 14.58 -7.10
C VAL A 43 4.41 13.38 -6.71
N TRP A 44 4.74 12.81 -5.57
CA TRP A 44 4.13 11.59 -5.05
C TRP A 44 3.27 11.86 -3.82
N TYR A 45 1.94 11.69 -3.96
CA TYR A 45 1.02 11.71 -2.83
C TYR A 45 0.85 10.31 -2.28
N THR A 46 1.22 10.09 -1.01
CA THR A 46 1.27 8.74 -0.45
C THR A 46 0.75 8.64 0.98
N SER A 47 0.06 7.55 1.29
CA SER A 47 -0.31 7.16 2.66
C SER A 47 0.67 6.15 3.29
N LEU A 48 1.77 5.85 2.62
CA LEU A 48 2.84 4.99 3.17
C LEU A 48 3.43 5.64 4.44
N ALA A 49 3.95 4.84 5.37
CA ALA A 49 4.64 5.38 6.55
C ALA A 49 5.80 6.29 6.10
N ALA A 50 6.02 7.41 6.80
CA ALA A 50 6.98 8.41 6.35
C ALA A 50 8.39 7.86 6.15
N PRO A 51 8.97 7.06 7.08
CA PRO A 51 10.31 6.50 6.87
C PRO A 51 10.40 5.59 5.63
N THR A 52 9.33 4.80 5.38
CA THR A 52 9.27 3.93 4.20
C THR A 52 9.16 4.75 2.90
N ALA A 53 8.34 5.79 2.89
CA ALA A 53 8.20 6.68 1.73
C ALA A 53 9.52 7.40 1.41
N GLU A 54 10.22 7.91 2.41
CA GLU A 54 11.54 8.52 2.26
C GLU A 54 12.58 7.52 1.71
N LYS A 55 12.55 6.28 2.19
CA LYS A 55 13.44 5.22 1.68
C LYS A 55 13.18 4.95 0.19
N VAL A 56 11.92 4.80 -0.22
CA VAL A 56 11.54 4.61 -1.64
C VAL A 56 12.03 5.79 -2.48
N ALA A 57 11.81 7.03 -2.03
CA ALA A 57 12.25 8.22 -2.72
C ALA A 57 13.77 8.26 -2.91
N LYS A 58 14.54 8.01 -1.84
CA LYS A 58 16.01 7.98 -1.90
C LYS A 58 16.55 6.89 -2.84
N LEU A 59 15.93 5.71 -2.83
CA LEU A 59 16.33 4.62 -3.73
C LEU A 59 16.06 4.97 -5.19
N PHE A 60 14.93 5.61 -5.48
CA PHE A 60 14.63 6.09 -6.83
C PHE A 60 15.61 7.19 -7.28
N GLU A 61 15.86 8.20 -6.43
CA GLU A 61 16.79 9.29 -6.74
C GLU A 61 18.23 8.78 -6.96
N ALA A 62 18.63 7.74 -6.24
CA ALA A 62 19.92 7.08 -6.45
C ALA A 62 19.99 6.31 -7.78
N ALA A 63 18.89 5.64 -8.16
CA ALA A 63 18.80 4.91 -9.43
C ALA A 63 18.69 5.85 -10.65
N TYR A 64 18.09 7.03 -10.47
CA TYR A 64 17.83 8.00 -11.53
C TYR A 64 18.31 9.41 -11.14
N PRO A 65 19.62 9.66 -11.10
CA PRO A 65 20.18 10.97 -10.75
C PRO A 65 19.63 12.08 -11.66
N GLY A 66 19.28 13.21 -11.04
CA GLY A 66 18.70 14.36 -11.73
C GLY A 66 17.15 14.41 -11.69
N ILE A 67 16.48 13.38 -11.13
CA ILE A 67 15.04 13.39 -10.92
C ILE A 67 14.75 13.35 -9.42
N LYS A 68 14.05 14.35 -8.89
CA LYS A 68 13.68 14.43 -7.46
C LYS A 68 12.31 13.85 -7.19
N VAL A 69 12.12 13.25 -6.01
CA VAL A 69 10.81 12.78 -5.54
C VAL A 69 10.27 13.76 -4.49
N GLU A 70 9.28 14.55 -4.87
CA GLU A 70 8.56 15.41 -3.94
C GLU A 70 7.43 14.62 -3.26
N THR A 71 7.71 14.10 -2.07
CA THR A 71 6.77 13.28 -1.33
C THR A 71 5.83 14.12 -0.47
N GLN A 72 4.52 13.94 -0.69
CA GLN A 72 3.45 14.52 0.14
C GLN A 72 2.78 13.38 0.92
N ARG A 73 3.17 13.21 2.19
CA ARG A 73 2.66 12.13 3.04
C ARG A 73 1.54 12.61 3.95
N THR A 74 0.37 11.96 3.83
CA THR A 74 -0.75 12.13 4.78
C THR A 74 -1.65 10.87 4.77
N GLY A 75 -2.76 10.86 5.50
CA GLY A 75 -3.72 9.76 5.50
C GLY A 75 -4.48 9.65 4.17
N SER A 76 -4.93 8.44 3.84
CA SER A 76 -5.58 8.13 2.57
C SER A 76 -6.76 9.06 2.24
N GLN A 77 -7.63 9.31 3.23
CA GLN A 77 -8.80 10.17 3.05
C GLN A 77 -8.41 11.62 2.75
N ARG A 78 -7.37 12.14 3.42
CA ARG A 78 -6.85 13.49 3.16
C ARG A 78 -6.17 13.61 1.80
N ILE A 79 -5.53 12.54 1.32
CA ILE A 79 -4.97 12.51 -0.06
C ILE A 79 -6.09 12.70 -1.07
N LEU A 80 -7.17 11.90 -0.97
CA LEU A 80 -8.30 12.02 -1.88
C LEU A 80 -8.92 13.42 -1.82
N GLN A 81 -9.20 13.93 -0.62
CA GLN A 81 -9.74 15.28 -0.43
C GLN A 81 -8.84 16.35 -1.07
N ARG A 82 -7.54 16.27 -0.86
CA ARG A 82 -6.56 17.19 -1.44
C ARG A 82 -6.57 17.17 -2.96
N VAL A 83 -6.52 15.98 -3.56
CA VAL A 83 -6.58 15.81 -5.02
C VAL A 83 -7.86 16.47 -5.58
N MET A 84 -9.01 16.22 -4.94
CA MET A 84 -10.29 16.78 -5.38
C MET A 84 -10.35 18.31 -5.20
N GLN A 85 -9.81 18.85 -4.10
CA GLN A 85 -9.75 20.30 -3.85
C GLN A 85 -8.80 21.00 -4.83
N GLU A 86 -7.61 20.44 -5.07
CA GLU A 86 -6.65 20.99 -6.03
C GLU A 86 -7.25 21.03 -7.45
N LEU A 87 -7.93 19.95 -7.87
CA LEU A 87 -8.61 19.92 -9.17
C LEU A 87 -9.75 20.93 -9.27
N SER A 88 -10.54 21.10 -8.21
CA SER A 88 -11.62 22.11 -8.20
C SER A 88 -11.08 23.55 -8.32
N ALA A 89 -9.85 23.78 -7.85
CA ALA A 89 -9.11 25.04 -8.00
C ALA A 89 -8.28 25.11 -9.30
N ASN A 90 -8.44 24.15 -10.22
CA ASN A 90 -7.65 24.01 -11.45
C ASN A 90 -6.13 23.87 -11.20
N ILE A 91 -5.76 23.32 -10.05
CA ILE A 91 -4.37 23.01 -9.67
C ILE A 91 -4.09 21.56 -10.06
N LYS A 92 -3.05 21.35 -10.87
CA LYS A 92 -2.57 20.03 -11.30
C LYS A 92 -1.17 19.83 -10.75
N ASN A 93 -1.06 19.28 -9.54
CA ASN A 93 0.21 19.17 -8.83
C ASN A 93 0.71 17.74 -8.68
N VAL A 94 -0.18 16.76 -8.50
CA VAL A 94 0.20 15.37 -8.25
C VAL A 94 0.48 14.61 -9.53
N ASP A 95 1.56 13.82 -9.53
CA ASP A 95 1.89 12.88 -10.59
C ASP A 95 1.45 11.45 -10.27
N VAL A 96 1.80 10.96 -9.07
CA VAL A 96 1.52 9.59 -8.65
C VAL A 96 0.75 9.59 -7.33
N ILE A 97 -0.37 8.89 -7.31
CA ILE A 97 -1.27 8.75 -6.16
C ILE A 97 -1.13 7.33 -5.60
N HIS A 98 -0.85 7.22 -4.30
CA HIS A 98 -0.84 5.96 -3.56
C HIS A 98 -1.63 6.09 -2.27
N THR A 99 -2.68 5.28 -2.10
CA THR A 99 -3.45 5.23 -0.85
C THR A 99 -3.71 3.80 -0.40
N SER A 100 -4.03 3.61 0.88
CA SER A 100 -4.44 2.33 1.44
C SER A 100 -5.96 2.10 1.38
N ASP A 101 -6.67 2.87 0.57
CA ASP A 101 -8.09 2.74 0.33
C ASP A 101 -8.33 2.44 -1.16
N ALA A 102 -8.66 1.19 -1.47
CA ALA A 102 -8.88 0.76 -2.85
C ALA A 102 -10.13 1.39 -3.46
N GLY A 103 -11.14 1.78 -2.66
CA GLY A 103 -12.33 2.50 -3.11
C GLY A 103 -12.00 3.86 -3.73
N HIS A 104 -10.93 4.53 -3.27
CA HIS A 104 -10.46 5.78 -3.88
C HIS A 104 -10.14 5.62 -5.37
N PHE A 105 -9.58 4.46 -5.75
CA PHE A 105 -9.20 4.21 -7.15
C PHE A 105 -10.41 3.87 -8.01
N VAL A 106 -11.47 3.29 -7.44
CA VAL A 106 -12.78 3.17 -8.11
C VAL A 106 -13.30 4.56 -8.44
N LEU A 107 -13.42 5.44 -7.45
CA LEU A 107 -13.92 6.81 -7.63
C LEU A 107 -13.07 7.63 -8.63
N LEU A 108 -11.74 7.58 -8.49
CA LEU A 108 -10.83 8.32 -9.37
C LEU A 108 -10.90 7.81 -10.82
N LYS A 109 -11.06 6.50 -11.01
CA LYS A 109 -11.24 5.87 -12.33
C LYS A 109 -12.57 6.28 -12.97
N GLU A 110 -13.68 6.22 -12.23
CA GLU A 110 -15.00 6.68 -12.71
C GLU A 110 -14.96 8.15 -13.15
N LYS A 111 -14.24 8.99 -12.42
CA LYS A 111 -14.04 10.41 -12.75
C LYS A 111 -13.02 10.65 -13.86
N LYS A 112 -12.42 9.59 -14.44
CA LYS A 112 -11.38 9.66 -15.50
C LYS A 112 -10.13 10.45 -15.07
N LEU A 113 -9.79 10.38 -13.79
CA LEU A 113 -8.65 11.09 -13.19
C LEU A 113 -7.37 10.24 -13.14
N LEU A 114 -7.42 8.99 -13.63
CA LEU A 114 -6.27 8.08 -13.70
C LEU A 114 -5.79 7.89 -15.13
N MET A 115 -4.48 7.81 -15.31
CA MET A 115 -3.85 7.42 -16.57
C MET A 115 -3.87 5.89 -16.70
N LYS A 116 -4.27 5.38 -17.87
CA LYS A 116 -4.08 3.97 -18.17
C LYS A 116 -2.60 3.71 -18.45
N TYR A 117 -1.96 2.96 -17.56
CA TYR A 117 -0.53 2.62 -17.68
C TYR A 117 -0.24 1.31 -16.97
N THR A 118 0.42 0.38 -17.66
CA THR A 118 0.82 -0.92 -17.11
C THR A 118 2.33 -0.93 -16.89
N PRO A 119 2.79 -0.92 -15.63
CA PRO A 119 4.22 -1.07 -15.32
C PRO A 119 4.73 -2.45 -15.77
N PRO A 120 5.99 -2.56 -16.22
CA PRO A 120 6.59 -3.85 -16.58
C PRO A 120 6.56 -4.85 -15.42
N GLY A 121 6.24 -6.11 -15.72
CA GLY A 121 6.28 -7.22 -14.75
C GLY A 121 5.03 -7.39 -13.88
N VAL A 122 4.09 -6.43 -13.88
CA VAL A 122 2.86 -6.54 -13.06
C VAL A 122 1.88 -7.60 -13.61
N GLU A 123 2.08 -8.09 -14.82
CA GLU A 123 1.28 -9.17 -15.40
C GLU A 123 1.33 -10.44 -14.54
N ALA A 124 2.49 -10.71 -13.93
CA ALA A 124 2.72 -11.85 -13.05
C ALA A 124 2.14 -11.68 -11.62
N PHE A 125 1.65 -10.48 -11.26
CA PHE A 125 1.07 -10.24 -9.95
C PHE A 125 -0.27 -10.96 -9.80
N PRO A 126 -0.66 -11.35 -8.56
CA PRO A 126 -1.98 -11.91 -8.29
C PRO A 126 -3.11 -10.97 -8.74
N ALA A 127 -4.24 -11.54 -9.12
CA ALA A 127 -5.40 -10.76 -9.62
C ALA A 127 -5.84 -9.66 -8.64
N GLY A 128 -5.81 -9.91 -7.32
CA GLY A 128 -6.15 -8.93 -6.29
C GLY A 128 -5.22 -7.71 -6.21
N PHE A 129 -4.09 -7.71 -6.91
CA PHE A 129 -3.16 -6.59 -7.02
C PHE A 129 -3.30 -5.81 -8.34
N LYS A 130 -4.26 -6.15 -9.19
CA LYS A 130 -4.39 -5.58 -10.53
C LYS A 130 -5.79 -5.04 -10.77
N ASP A 131 -5.89 -3.82 -11.27
CA ASP A 131 -7.10 -3.36 -11.94
C ASP A 131 -7.23 -4.03 -13.32
N ARG A 132 -8.42 -4.54 -13.63
CA ARG A 132 -8.68 -5.25 -14.89
C ARG A 132 -8.46 -4.38 -16.14
N ASP A 133 -8.69 -3.08 -16.01
CA ASP A 133 -8.60 -2.12 -17.10
C ASP A 133 -7.23 -1.43 -17.20
N GLY A 134 -6.34 -1.66 -16.22
CA GLY A 134 -4.96 -1.20 -16.24
C GLY A 134 -4.77 0.26 -15.80
N PHE A 135 -5.58 0.76 -14.87
CA PHE A 135 -5.47 2.11 -14.35
C PHE A 135 -4.71 2.19 -13.02
N HIS A 136 -4.69 1.12 -12.23
CA HIS A 136 -3.98 1.07 -10.96
C HIS A 136 -3.49 -0.33 -10.62
N TYR A 137 -2.49 -0.41 -9.76
CA TYR A 137 -1.89 -1.67 -9.32
C TYR A 137 -1.54 -1.60 -7.83
N GLY A 138 -1.69 -2.71 -7.12
CA GLY A 138 -1.31 -2.83 -5.72
C GLY A 138 0.20 -2.70 -5.54
N LEU A 139 0.64 -1.59 -4.98
CA LEU A 139 2.05 -1.37 -4.65
C LEU A 139 2.49 -2.29 -3.51
N ARG A 140 1.63 -2.45 -2.53
CA ARG A 140 1.86 -3.24 -1.32
C ARG A 140 0.56 -3.79 -0.77
N ALA A 141 0.69 -4.75 0.14
CA ALA A 141 -0.41 -5.17 1.00
C ALA A 141 0.02 -5.29 2.46
N THR A 142 -0.95 -5.27 3.35
CA THR A 142 -0.83 -5.55 4.78
C THR A 142 -2.09 -6.25 5.25
N VAL A 143 -2.02 -6.95 6.37
CA VAL A 143 -3.21 -7.48 7.03
C VAL A 143 -3.45 -6.72 8.33
N ASN A 144 -4.71 -6.52 8.69
CA ASN A 144 -5.05 -5.98 10.00
C ASN A 144 -5.00 -7.07 11.05
N VAL A 145 -4.36 -6.76 12.17
CA VAL A 145 -4.07 -7.70 13.25
C VAL A 145 -4.42 -7.09 14.60
N ILE A 146 -4.52 -7.92 15.62
CA ILE A 146 -4.46 -7.51 17.02
C ILE A 146 -2.99 -7.49 17.43
N ALA A 147 -2.59 -6.57 18.31
CA ALA A 147 -1.27 -6.57 18.91
C ALA A 147 -1.34 -6.21 20.39
N TYR A 148 -0.37 -6.69 21.18
CA TYR A 148 -0.35 -6.40 22.62
C TYR A 148 1.08 -6.18 23.12
N ASN A 149 1.19 -5.46 24.24
CA ASN A 149 2.45 -5.22 24.97
C ASN A 149 2.73 -6.42 25.89
N THR A 150 3.83 -7.12 25.67
CA THR A 150 4.20 -8.36 26.39
C THR A 150 4.67 -8.10 27.83
N ASN A 151 5.02 -6.88 28.21
CA ASN A 151 5.34 -6.51 29.58
C ASN A 151 4.09 -6.32 30.46
N ILE A 152 2.90 -6.13 29.83
CA ILE A 152 1.65 -5.81 30.52
C ILE A 152 0.62 -6.93 30.37
N VAL A 153 0.59 -7.58 29.23
CA VAL A 153 -0.36 -8.64 28.89
C VAL A 153 0.41 -9.92 28.61
N THR A 154 0.11 -10.98 29.34
CA THR A 154 0.74 -12.28 29.10
C THR A 154 0.16 -12.95 27.85
N ALA A 155 0.90 -13.87 27.23
CA ALA A 155 0.43 -14.61 26.06
C ALA A 155 -0.85 -15.44 26.34
N ALA A 156 -1.08 -15.85 27.58
CA ALA A 156 -2.28 -16.57 27.99
C ALA A 156 -3.51 -15.66 28.06
N GLU A 157 -3.34 -14.40 28.48
CA GLU A 157 -4.40 -13.40 28.65
C GLU A 157 -4.73 -12.63 27.35
N ALA A 158 -3.78 -12.59 26.42
CA ALA A 158 -3.90 -11.85 25.18
C ALA A 158 -5.12 -12.29 24.35
N PRO A 159 -5.84 -11.36 23.71
CA PRO A 159 -6.99 -11.67 22.86
C PRO A 159 -6.53 -12.52 21.67
N LYS A 160 -7.26 -13.60 21.37
CA LYS A 160 -6.98 -14.55 20.26
C LYS A 160 -7.93 -14.38 19.09
N THR A 161 -9.08 -13.78 19.35
CA THR A 161 -10.18 -13.57 18.40
C THR A 161 -10.63 -12.11 18.44
N TRP A 162 -11.32 -11.68 17.38
CA TRP A 162 -11.89 -10.33 17.36
C TRP A 162 -12.91 -10.12 18.50
N LYS A 163 -13.68 -11.17 18.83
CA LYS A 163 -14.67 -11.12 19.91
C LYS A 163 -14.05 -11.01 21.31
N ASP A 164 -12.84 -11.50 21.51
CA ASP A 164 -12.16 -11.40 22.82
C ASP A 164 -11.91 -9.95 23.22
N LEU A 165 -11.85 -9.03 22.24
CA LEU A 165 -11.73 -7.58 22.48
C LEU A 165 -12.97 -6.95 23.13
N LEU A 166 -14.09 -7.66 23.13
CA LEU A 166 -15.34 -7.23 23.78
C LEU A 166 -15.35 -7.51 25.28
N ASP A 167 -14.42 -8.32 25.79
CA ASP A 167 -14.34 -8.65 27.22
C ASP A 167 -14.17 -7.36 28.06
N PRO A 168 -14.99 -7.13 29.09
CA PRO A 168 -14.89 -5.96 29.98
C PRO A 168 -13.51 -5.77 30.63
N LYS A 169 -12.69 -6.80 30.75
CA LYS A 169 -11.29 -6.69 31.24
C LYS A 169 -10.44 -5.73 30.40
N TRP A 170 -10.83 -5.48 29.15
CA TRP A 170 -10.15 -4.57 28.22
C TRP A 170 -10.64 -3.11 28.32
N LYS A 171 -11.61 -2.81 29.18
CA LYS A 171 -12.13 -1.45 29.33
C LYS A 171 -11.01 -0.44 29.63
N GLY A 172 -10.89 0.59 28.79
CA GLY A 172 -9.85 1.62 28.89
C GLY A 172 -8.43 1.16 28.52
N LYS A 173 -8.27 -0.05 27.96
CA LYS A 173 -6.96 -0.66 27.63
C LYS A 173 -6.73 -0.81 26.12
N LEU A 174 -7.70 -0.44 25.31
CA LEU A 174 -7.67 -0.64 23.86
C LEU A 174 -7.32 0.64 23.11
N VAL A 175 -6.66 0.49 21.94
CA VAL A 175 -6.41 1.56 20.97
C VAL A 175 -6.81 1.11 19.57
N THR A 176 -7.40 2.02 18.80
CA THR A 176 -7.68 1.88 17.37
C THR A 176 -7.38 3.18 16.64
N ALA A 177 -7.29 3.13 15.30
CA ALA A 177 -7.19 4.35 14.50
C ALA A 177 -8.54 4.71 13.85
N HIS A 178 -8.61 5.91 13.26
CA HIS A 178 -9.84 6.49 12.74
C HIS A 178 -10.03 6.23 11.22
N PRO A 179 -11.18 5.67 10.77
CA PRO A 179 -11.44 5.41 9.35
C PRO A 179 -11.58 6.69 8.51
N GLY A 180 -11.96 7.82 9.12
CA GLY A 180 -12.00 9.13 8.46
C GLY A 180 -10.61 9.70 8.10
N TYR A 181 -9.53 9.01 8.48
CA TYR A 181 -8.16 9.36 8.10
C TYR A 181 -7.49 8.23 7.31
N SER A 182 -7.72 6.97 7.68
CA SER A 182 -6.98 5.82 7.18
C SER A 182 -7.84 4.81 6.45
N GLY A 183 -7.54 4.55 5.17
CA GLY A 183 -8.17 3.50 4.38
C GLY A 183 -7.91 2.09 4.92
N VAL A 184 -6.80 1.87 5.63
CA VAL A 184 -6.55 0.61 6.35
C VAL A 184 -7.69 0.32 7.33
N ILE A 185 -8.14 1.35 8.04
CA ILE A 185 -9.20 1.20 9.04
C ILE A 185 -10.58 1.10 8.38
N SER A 186 -10.84 1.84 7.31
CA SER A 186 -12.08 1.69 6.53
C SER A 186 -12.25 0.24 6.04
N THR A 187 -11.19 -0.34 5.48
CA THR A 187 -11.17 -1.75 5.04
C THR A 187 -11.38 -2.72 6.21
N HIS A 188 -10.72 -2.47 7.35
CA HIS A 188 -10.90 -3.27 8.56
C HIS A 188 -12.34 -3.26 9.05
N VAL A 189 -12.94 -2.07 9.17
CA VAL A 189 -14.32 -1.93 9.63
C VAL A 189 -15.26 -2.66 8.69
N LEU A 190 -15.15 -2.48 7.37
CA LEU A 190 -16.03 -3.16 6.42
C LEU A 190 -15.88 -4.69 6.48
N ALA A 191 -14.65 -5.20 6.55
CA ALA A 191 -14.40 -6.64 6.65
C ALA A 191 -15.03 -7.24 7.91
N LEU A 192 -14.89 -6.58 9.06
CA LEU A 192 -15.45 -7.07 10.32
C LEU A 192 -16.96 -6.85 10.43
N VAL A 193 -17.51 -5.81 9.81
CA VAL A 193 -18.98 -5.66 9.69
C VAL A 193 -19.59 -6.83 8.90
N LYS A 194 -18.94 -7.27 7.84
CA LYS A 194 -19.38 -8.46 7.08
C LYS A 194 -19.26 -9.75 7.89
N LEU A 195 -18.28 -9.85 8.76
CA LEU A 195 -18.04 -11.04 9.58
C LEU A 195 -18.88 -11.07 10.87
N LEU A 196 -19.01 -9.94 11.57
CA LEU A 196 -19.53 -9.84 12.94
C LEU A 196 -20.74 -8.88 13.09
N GLY A 197 -21.05 -8.08 12.06
CA GLY A 197 -22.09 -7.06 12.12
C GLY A 197 -21.66 -5.76 12.83
N TRP A 198 -22.52 -4.76 12.76
CA TRP A 198 -22.31 -3.47 13.42
C TRP A 198 -22.38 -3.54 14.95
N ASP A 199 -23.11 -4.51 15.51
CA ASP A 199 -23.21 -4.70 16.96
C ASP A 199 -21.88 -4.98 17.62
N TYR A 200 -20.93 -5.63 16.90
CA TYR A 200 -19.56 -5.80 17.35
C TYR A 200 -18.90 -4.44 17.63
N PHE A 201 -18.98 -3.51 16.71
CA PHE A 201 -18.36 -2.18 16.87
C PHE A 201 -19.06 -1.35 17.95
N LYS A 202 -20.38 -1.45 18.07
CA LYS A 202 -21.13 -0.79 19.14
C LYS A 202 -20.70 -1.29 20.52
N GLN A 203 -20.56 -2.60 20.69
CA GLN A 203 -20.06 -3.19 21.96
C GLN A 203 -18.60 -2.80 22.21
N LEU A 204 -17.76 -2.86 21.17
CA LEU A 204 -16.34 -2.49 21.27
C LEU A 204 -16.16 -1.03 21.72
N GLY A 205 -16.96 -0.11 21.19
CA GLY A 205 -16.96 1.30 21.59
C GLY A 205 -17.25 1.47 23.07
N GLY A 206 -18.12 0.61 23.66
CA GLY A 206 -18.42 0.59 25.10
C GLY A 206 -17.22 0.29 26.00
N ASN A 207 -16.13 -0.25 25.46
CA ASN A 207 -14.89 -0.50 26.19
C ASN A 207 -13.98 0.74 26.34
N GLY A 208 -14.42 1.94 25.91
CA GLY A 208 -13.62 3.15 26.06
C GLY A 208 -12.29 3.08 25.29
N VAL A 209 -12.37 2.72 24.02
CA VAL A 209 -11.23 2.56 23.14
C VAL A 209 -10.60 3.93 22.86
N MET A 210 -9.28 4.04 23.01
CA MET A 210 -8.53 5.21 22.59
C MET A 210 -8.50 5.32 21.07
N ILE A 211 -8.84 6.48 20.52
CA ILE A 211 -8.82 6.72 19.09
C ILE A 211 -7.61 7.56 18.74
N VAL A 212 -6.76 7.02 17.88
CA VAL A 212 -5.65 7.76 17.26
C VAL A 212 -5.94 8.05 15.78
N GLN A 213 -5.18 8.93 15.18
CA GLN A 213 -5.50 9.40 13.83
C GLN A 213 -5.13 8.38 12.74
N SER A 214 -3.88 7.95 12.71
CA SER A 214 -3.33 7.13 11.63
C SER A 214 -3.24 5.66 12.01
N ALA A 215 -3.43 4.74 11.06
CA ALA A 215 -3.23 3.30 11.28
C ALA A 215 -1.79 2.90 11.62
N VAL A 216 -0.82 3.81 11.56
CA VAL A 216 0.55 3.56 12.01
C VAL A 216 0.74 3.89 13.51
N ASP A 217 -0.13 4.71 14.10
CA ASP A 217 0.02 5.20 15.47
C ASP A 217 -0.19 4.13 16.55
N PRO A 218 -1.13 3.14 16.41
CA PRO A 218 -1.35 2.11 17.43
C PRO A 218 -0.09 1.35 17.82
N SER A 219 0.86 1.15 16.89
CA SER A 219 2.10 0.42 17.19
C SER A 219 2.97 1.12 18.22
N GLY A 220 3.08 2.45 18.16
CA GLY A 220 3.78 3.26 19.17
C GLY A 220 3.06 3.29 20.52
N VAL A 221 1.73 3.40 20.51
CA VAL A 221 0.90 3.39 21.72
C VAL A 221 1.01 2.06 22.47
N VAL A 222 1.00 0.94 21.74
CA VAL A 222 1.19 -0.39 22.34
C VAL A 222 2.63 -0.57 22.82
N ALA A 223 3.61 -0.15 22.02
CA ALA A 223 5.03 -0.26 22.40
C ALA A 223 5.35 0.50 23.69
N SER A 224 4.79 1.71 23.88
CA SER A 224 4.94 2.50 25.11
C SER A 224 4.17 1.95 26.31
N GLY A 225 3.16 1.09 26.06
CA GLY A 225 2.26 0.58 27.11
C GLY A 225 1.14 1.54 27.50
N GLU A 226 0.97 2.69 26.86
CA GLU A 226 -0.12 3.64 27.13
C GLU A 226 -1.50 2.98 26.94
N ARG A 227 -1.65 2.15 25.94
CA ARG A 227 -2.75 1.18 25.79
C ARG A 227 -2.14 -0.16 25.45
N PRO A 228 -2.32 -1.16 26.30
CA PRO A 228 -1.60 -2.44 26.14
C PRO A 228 -2.08 -3.29 24.97
N VAL A 229 -3.24 -2.99 24.37
CA VAL A 229 -3.79 -3.79 23.26
C VAL A 229 -4.26 -2.89 22.12
N ALA A 230 -3.78 -3.17 20.92
CA ALA A 230 -4.34 -2.61 19.69
C ALA A 230 -5.48 -3.49 19.17
N VAL A 231 -6.63 -2.85 18.91
CA VAL A 231 -7.78 -3.48 18.23
C VAL A 231 -7.45 -3.82 16.79
N ASN A 232 -6.66 -2.96 16.14
CA ASN A 232 -6.26 -3.10 14.75
C ASN A 232 -4.99 -2.29 14.44
N GLY A 233 -4.48 -2.52 13.26
CA GLY A 233 -3.34 -1.85 12.67
C GLY A 233 -2.73 -2.76 11.61
N GLY A 234 -1.95 -2.18 10.70
CA GLY A 234 -1.21 -3.00 9.75
C GLY A 234 -0.13 -3.81 10.46
N ASP A 235 -0.09 -5.12 10.21
CA ASP A 235 0.87 -6.04 10.83
C ASP A 235 2.31 -5.58 10.69
N TYR A 236 2.65 -4.92 9.59
CA TYR A 236 3.99 -4.40 9.32
C TYR A 236 4.46 -3.35 10.34
N THR A 237 3.56 -2.48 10.86
CA THR A 237 3.94 -1.46 11.85
C THR A 237 4.29 -2.08 13.20
N PHE A 238 3.55 -3.10 13.62
CA PHE A 238 3.86 -3.86 14.82
C PHE A 238 5.12 -4.72 14.63
N TYR A 239 5.31 -5.29 13.44
CA TYR A 239 6.51 -6.01 13.08
C TYR A 239 7.76 -5.13 13.19
N GLN A 240 7.70 -3.90 12.67
CA GLN A 240 8.80 -2.94 12.75
C GLN A 240 9.18 -2.59 14.20
N VAL A 241 8.20 -2.24 15.04
CA VAL A 241 8.49 -1.89 16.45
C VAL A 241 8.98 -3.11 17.23
N LYS A 242 8.49 -4.31 16.94
CA LYS A 242 9.01 -5.58 17.50
C LYS A 242 10.46 -5.82 17.10
N LYS A 243 10.81 -5.63 15.82
CA LYS A 243 12.21 -5.76 15.32
C LYS A 243 13.16 -4.74 15.94
N GLN A 244 12.66 -3.60 16.40
CA GLN A 244 13.41 -2.59 17.15
C GLN A 244 13.60 -2.94 18.63
N GLY A 245 13.12 -4.12 19.09
CA GLY A 245 13.26 -4.60 20.44
C GLY A 245 12.15 -4.16 21.41
N ASN A 246 11.08 -3.53 20.90
CA ASN A 246 9.94 -3.17 21.76
C ASN A 246 9.15 -4.41 22.19
N PRO A 247 8.51 -4.40 23.38
CA PRO A 247 7.77 -5.51 23.94
C PRO A 247 6.39 -5.67 23.28
N VAL A 248 6.35 -5.92 21.99
CA VAL A 248 5.12 -6.04 21.21
C VAL A 248 5.02 -7.43 20.59
N GLU A 249 3.83 -8.05 20.70
CA GLU A 249 3.51 -9.29 20.03
C GLU A 249 2.26 -9.14 19.15
N ILE A 250 2.23 -9.89 18.04
CA ILE A 250 1.20 -9.82 17.00
C ILE A 250 0.31 -11.05 17.09
N VAL A 251 -0.99 -10.85 17.05
CA VAL A 251 -1.99 -11.90 16.97
C VAL A 251 -2.73 -11.82 15.64
N TYR A 252 -2.72 -12.92 14.90
CA TYR A 252 -3.49 -13.11 13.67
C TYR A 252 -4.77 -13.89 14.02
N PRO A 253 -5.95 -13.23 14.18
CA PRO A 253 -7.17 -13.92 14.59
C PRO A 253 -7.58 -15.02 13.62
N LYS A 254 -7.97 -16.19 14.18
CA LYS A 254 -8.32 -17.39 13.39
C LYS A 254 -9.59 -17.22 12.56
N GLU A 255 -10.47 -16.30 12.94
CA GLU A 255 -11.68 -15.98 12.17
C GLU A 255 -11.33 -15.36 10.82
N GLY A 256 -10.13 -14.84 10.69
CA GLY A 256 -9.58 -14.22 9.49
C GLY A 256 -9.06 -12.81 9.77
N VAL A 257 -8.15 -12.37 8.92
CA VAL A 257 -7.52 -11.05 8.98
C VAL A 257 -7.91 -10.22 7.76
N PRO A 258 -8.38 -8.97 7.93
CA PRO A 258 -8.68 -8.09 6.80
C PRO A 258 -7.41 -7.82 5.97
N LEU A 259 -7.49 -8.15 4.68
CA LEU A 259 -6.42 -7.86 3.71
C LEU A 259 -6.62 -6.45 3.15
N VAL A 260 -5.60 -5.63 3.21
CA VAL A 260 -5.54 -4.29 2.64
C VAL A 260 -4.52 -4.26 1.52
N VAL A 261 -4.97 -4.28 0.28
CA VAL A 261 -4.12 -3.97 -0.87
C VAL A 261 -4.14 -2.47 -1.08
N SER A 262 -2.97 -1.86 -1.17
CA SER A 262 -2.80 -0.41 -1.30
C SER A 262 -2.38 -0.09 -2.74
N PRO A 263 -3.32 0.42 -3.58
CA PRO A 263 -3.01 0.71 -4.97
C PRO A 263 -2.16 1.97 -5.14
N THR A 264 -1.49 2.03 -6.29
CA THR A 264 -0.85 3.23 -6.84
C THR A 264 -1.32 3.43 -8.28
N ALA A 265 -1.38 4.69 -8.72
CA ALA A 265 -1.74 5.06 -10.08
C ALA A 265 -1.09 6.39 -10.46
N ILE A 266 -0.95 6.62 -11.77
CA ILE A 266 -0.54 7.91 -12.33
C ILE A 266 -1.80 8.74 -12.56
N ALA A 267 -1.76 10.02 -12.18
CA ALA A 267 -2.84 10.97 -12.47
C ALA A 267 -2.93 11.21 -13.99
N SER A 268 -4.15 11.27 -14.54
CA SER A 268 -4.35 11.54 -15.98
C SER A 268 -3.90 12.95 -16.39
N PHE A 269 -3.75 13.81 -15.40
CA PHE A 269 -3.34 15.22 -15.53
C PHE A 269 -1.93 15.47 -14.96
N ALA A 270 -1.14 14.44 -14.75
CA ALA A 270 0.21 14.51 -14.18
C ALA A 270 1.08 15.55 -14.92
N PRO A 271 1.66 16.55 -14.20
CA PRO A 271 2.54 17.54 -14.81
C PRO A 271 3.87 16.94 -15.32
N HIS A 272 4.32 15.83 -14.74
CA HIS A 272 5.61 15.19 -15.04
C HIS A 272 5.38 13.73 -15.48
N PRO A 273 4.72 13.48 -16.65
CA PRO A 273 4.22 12.15 -17.01
C PRO A 273 5.33 11.11 -17.29
N ASN A 274 6.52 11.54 -17.75
CA ASN A 274 7.64 10.63 -17.98
C ASN A 274 8.30 10.21 -16.66
N ALA A 275 8.51 11.17 -15.74
CA ALA A 275 9.01 10.89 -14.40
C ALA A 275 8.01 10.04 -13.61
N ALA A 276 6.69 10.29 -13.75
CA ALA A 276 5.64 9.49 -13.13
C ALA A 276 5.67 8.02 -13.59
N LYS A 277 5.80 7.77 -14.89
CA LYS A 277 5.91 6.42 -15.45
C LYS A 277 7.19 5.73 -14.97
N LEU A 278 8.32 6.43 -14.99
CA LEU A 278 9.61 5.90 -14.55
C LEU A 278 9.59 5.57 -13.05
N PHE A 279 9.02 6.44 -12.22
CA PHE A 279 8.84 6.21 -10.79
C PHE A 279 7.89 5.02 -10.53
N THR A 280 6.79 4.93 -11.28
CA THR A 280 5.86 3.81 -11.16
C THR A 280 6.54 2.50 -11.54
N ASP A 281 7.25 2.42 -12.67
CA ASP A 281 8.02 1.23 -13.06
C ASP A 281 9.00 0.81 -11.97
N PHE A 282 9.77 1.77 -11.43
CA PHE A 282 10.72 1.51 -10.36
C PHE A 282 10.04 0.90 -9.12
N THR A 283 8.84 1.38 -8.75
CA THR A 283 8.13 0.87 -7.57
C THR A 283 7.65 -0.58 -7.73
N PHE A 284 7.58 -1.09 -8.94
CA PHE A 284 7.21 -2.49 -9.25
C PHE A 284 8.40 -3.38 -9.59
N THR A 285 9.63 -2.88 -9.56
CA THR A 285 10.83 -3.73 -9.72
C THR A 285 10.93 -4.75 -8.58
N ARG A 286 11.50 -5.93 -8.88
CA ARG A 286 11.75 -6.96 -7.87
C ARG A 286 12.59 -6.40 -6.71
N GLU A 287 13.60 -5.61 -7.02
CA GLU A 287 14.54 -5.03 -6.06
C GLU A 287 13.82 -4.16 -5.04
N LEU A 288 12.98 -3.22 -5.47
CA LEU A 288 12.23 -2.38 -4.54
C LEU A 288 11.16 -3.19 -3.79
N GLN A 289 10.44 -4.07 -4.45
CA GLN A 289 9.45 -4.93 -3.82
C GLN A 289 10.09 -5.83 -2.74
N GLN A 290 11.33 -6.31 -2.95
CA GLN A 290 12.09 -7.07 -1.94
C GLN A 290 12.49 -6.17 -0.76
N VAL A 291 12.92 -4.93 -1.01
CA VAL A 291 13.20 -3.96 0.07
C VAL A 291 11.97 -3.71 0.93
N LEU A 292 10.78 -3.57 0.32
CA LEU A 292 9.54 -3.39 1.06
C LEU A 292 9.18 -4.62 1.92
N ALA A 293 9.47 -5.82 1.44
CA ALA A 293 9.25 -7.05 2.20
C ALA A 293 10.25 -7.22 3.36
N ASP A 294 11.54 -7.06 3.09
CA ASP A 294 12.61 -7.37 4.05
C ASP A 294 12.70 -6.34 5.18
N SER A 295 12.75 -5.06 4.82
CA SER A 295 13.00 -4.01 5.80
C SER A 295 11.74 -3.39 6.38
N GLU A 296 10.63 -3.41 5.62
CA GLU A 296 9.38 -2.79 6.06
C GLU A 296 8.33 -3.81 6.54
N GLY A 297 8.56 -5.11 6.29
CA GLY A 297 7.59 -6.16 6.64
C GLY A 297 6.29 -6.10 5.84
N LEU A 298 6.28 -5.46 4.69
CA LEU A 298 5.11 -5.35 3.82
C LEU A 298 4.96 -6.58 2.92
N TYR A 299 3.74 -6.95 2.61
CA TYR A 299 3.47 -7.89 1.52
C TYR A 299 3.44 -7.15 0.18
N THR A 300 3.85 -7.84 -0.87
CA THR A 300 3.89 -7.30 -2.24
C THR A 300 3.28 -8.28 -3.22
N GLY A 301 2.98 -7.80 -4.44
CA GLY A 301 2.44 -8.65 -5.49
C GLY A 301 3.49 -9.37 -6.33
N HIS A 302 4.76 -9.03 -6.19
CA HIS A 302 5.81 -9.57 -7.05
C HIS A 302 6.13 -11.04 -6.70
N PRO A 303 5.98 -12.02 -7.65
CA PRO A 303 6.04 -13.44 -7.34
C PRO A 303 7.42 -13.94 -6.90
N ALA A 304 8.49 -13.22 -7.25
CA ALA A 304 9.86 -13.60 -6.89
C ALA A 304 10.35 -12.95 -5.57
N VAL A 305 9.46 -12.26 -4.83
CA VAL A 305 9.79 -11.70 -3.51
C VAL A 305 9.71 -12.79 -2.46
N THR A 306 10.71 -12.83 -1.59
CA THR A 306 10.73 -13.68 -0.41
C THR A 306 10.39 -12.88 0.84
N TYR A 307 9.88 -13.54 1.87
CA TYR A 307 9.49 -12.90 3.12
C TYR A 307 10.31 -13.41 4.29
N PRO A 308 10.52 -12.61 5.35
CA PRO A 308 11.15 -13.06 6.59
C PRO A 308 10.44 -14.29 7.17
N THR A 309 11.21 -15.23 7.69
CA THR A 309 10.69 -16.52 8.21
C THR A 309 9.89 -16.37 9.51
N ASP A 310 10.07 -15.26 10.21
CA ASP A 310 9.35 -14.91 11.45
C ASP A 310 8.02 -14.16 11.19
N LYS A 311 7.60 -14.09 9.93
CA LYS A 311 6.33 -13.50 9.50
C LYS A 311 5.53 -14.53 8.68
N PRO A 312 4.21 -14.75 8.96
CA PRO A 312 3.39 -15.66 8.18
C PRO A 312 3.25 -15.16 6.73
N LYS A 313 3.20 -16.09 5.78
CA LYS A 313 2.87 -15.79 4.39
C LYS A 313 1.37 -15.51 4.25
N LEU A 314 0.96 -14.71 3.28
CA LEU A 314 -0.46 -14.46 3.03
C LEU A 314 -1.24 -15.75 2.75
N SER A 315 -0.60 -16.76 2.13
CA SER A 315 -1.20 -18.06 1.85
C SER A 315 -1.46 -18.91 3.10
N GLU A 316 -0.85 -18.59 4.23
CA GLU A 316 -1.02 -19.28 5.52
C GLU A 316 -2.12 -18.64 6.37
N LEU A 317 -2.65 -17.48 5.93
CA LEU A 317 -3.65 -16.71 6.65
C LEU A 317 -5.04 -16.86 6.02
N LYS A 318 -6.07 -16.90 6.85
CA LYS A 318 -7.45 -16.74 6.39
C LYS A 318 -7.69 -15.25 6.11
N LEU A 319 -7.70 -14.87 4.84
CA LEU A 319 -7.83 -13.49 4.43
C LEU A 319 -9.30 -13.08 4.29
N LEU A 320 -9.69 -11.99 4.93
CA LEU A 320 -10.97 -11.32 4.74
C LEU A 320 -10.78 -10.23 3.67
N GLN A 321 -11.26 -10.51 2.47
CA GLN A 321 -11.18 -9.59 1.34
C GLN A 321 -12.39 -8.67 1.30
N VAL A 322 -12.16 -7.42 0.94
CA VAL A 322 -13.18 -6.39 0.76
C VAL A 322 -13.21 -6.00 -0.71
N ASP A 323 -14.41 -5.92 -1.26
CA ASP A 323 -14.62 -5.41 -2.61
C ASP A 323 -14.38 -3.88 -2.61
N PRO A 324 -13.51 -3.36 -3.49
CA PRO A 324 -13.24 -1.92 -3.58
C PRO A 324 -14.47 -1.06 -3.91
N GLU A 325 -15.41 -1.57 -4.74
CA GLU A 325 -16.65 -0.86 -5.06
C GLU A 325 -17.59 -0.79 -3.84
N GLU A 326 -17.67 -1.89 -3.07
CA GLU A 326 -18.42 -1.89 -1.80
C GLU A 326 -17.79 -0.93 -0.79
N LEU A 327 -16.45 -0.90 -0.71
CA LEU A 327 -15.72 0.01 0.18
C LEU A 327 -15.99 1.47 -0.18
N GLU A 328 -15.96 1.82 -1.46
CA GLU A 328 -16.27 3.17 -1.93
C GLU A 328 -17.72 3.56 -1.55
N LYS A 329 -18.70 2.74 -1.90
CA LYS A 329 -20.14 2.98 -1.63
C LYS A 329 -20.45 3.14 -0.15
N ARG A 330 -19.75 2.42 0.73
CA ARG A 330 -20.03 2.41 2.17
C ARG A 330 -19.09 3.29 3.00
N ASN A 331 -18.17 4.00 2.39
CA ASN A 331 -17.16 4.77 3.10
C ASN A 331 -17.76 5.81 4.05
N GLU A 332 -18.80 6.54 3.62
CA GLU A 332 -19.49 7.53 4.46
C GLU A 332 -20.30 6.86 5.59
N GLU A 333 -20.94 5.73 5.34
CA GLU A 333 -21.61 4.93 6.38
C GLU A 333 -20.61 4.49 7.45
N ILE A 334 -19.44 3.96 7.01
CA ILE A 334 -18.38 3.51 7.91
C ILE A 334 -17.92 4.64 8.83
N LYS A 335 -17.63 5.80 8.28
CA LYS A 335 -17.19 6.98 9.06
C LYS A 335 -18.25 7.43 10.04
N LYS A 336 -19.50 7.57 9.59
CA LYS A 336 -20.61 8.01 10.40
C LYS A 336 -20.86 7.06 11.59
N ARG A 337 -20.95 5.76 11.33
CA ARG A 337 -21.19 4.78 12.40
C ARG A 337 -20.00 4.62 13.34
N PHE A 338 -18.78 4.79 12.83
CA PHE A 338 -17.61 4.78 13.69
C PHE A 338 -17.67 5.94 14.70
N VAL A 339 -17.96 7.16 14.24
CA VAL A 339 -18.15 8.33 15.13
C VAL A 339 -19.28 8.10 16.14
N GLU A 340 -20.40 7.53 15.69
CA GLU A 340 -21.56 7.21 16.56
C GLU A 340 -21.17 6.25 17.70
N PHE A 341 -20.37 5.22 17.43
CA PHE A 341 -20.05 4.19 18.42
C PHE A 341 -18.84 4.52 19.29
N PHE A 342 -17.89 5.27 18.78
CA PHE A 342 -16.64 5.56 19.48
C PHE A 342 -16.55 7.02 20.00
N GLY A 343 -17.44 7.91 19.58
CA GLY A 343 -17.49 9.30 20.03
C GLY A 343 -16.31 10.17 19.50
N ALA A 344 -15.74 9.86 18.34
CA ALA A 344 -14.50 10.48 17.83
C ALA A 344 -14.73 11.20 16.49
#